data_a1acb1c44ed6796382707e89a1af079c
#
_entry.id   a1acb1c44ed6796382707e89a1af079c
#
_cell.length_a   1.000
_cell.length_b   1.000
_cell.length_c   1.000
_cell.angle_alpha   90.00
_cell.angle_beta   90.00
_cell.angle_gamma   90.00
#
_symmetry.space_group_name_H-M   'P 1'
#
loop_
_entity.id
_entity.type
_entity.pdbx_description
1 polymer ?
#
loop_
_entity_poly.entity_id
_entity_poly.type
_entity_poly.pdbx_seq_one_letter_code
_entity_poly.pdbx_strand_id
1 'polypeptide(L)'
;MLFCEKCNLLTDENVCPSCGNKKLREVTDDDFCFFIDLDVFYFGMLEGALKEESIDVVGVPYYPLGVAHYNAGRAEGRRVYVRYKDLERVNEIYNTIFGVDE
;
A
#
# COMPACT_ATOMS: atom_id res chain seq x y z
N MET A 1 4.38 4.47 -16.65
CA MET A 1 3.90 4.86 -15.30
C MET A 1 5.07 5.39 -14.49
N LEU A 2 4.92 6.57 -13.93
CA LEU A 2 5.98 7.19 -13.16
C LEU A 2 5.85 6.87 -11.67
N PHE A 3 6.97 6.95 -10.98
CA PHE A 3 7.05 6.55 -9.58
C PHE A 3 7.72 7.66 -8.76
N CYS A 4 7.09 8.02 -7.65
CA CYS A 4 7.64 9.00 -6.73
C CYS A 4 8.37 8.27 -5.61
N GLU A 5 9.68 8.44 -5.54
CA GLU A 5 10.47 7.73 -4.53
C GLU A 5 10.23 8.25 -3.12
N LYS A 6 9.67 9.44 -2.98
CA LYS A 6 9.40 9.99 -1.66
C LYS A 6 8.13 9.41 -1.06
N CYS A 7 7.11 9.19 -1.89
CA CYS A 7 5.81 8.70 -1.42
C CYS A 7 5.53 7.28 -1.82
N ASN A 8 6.36 6.68 -2.64
CA ASN A 8 6.13 5.35 -3.20
C ASN A 8 4.81 5.25 -3.95
N LEU A 9 4.43 6.36 -4.60
CA LEU A 9 3.18 6.42 -5.36
C LEU A 9 3.44 6.30 -6.84
N LEU A 10 2.51 5.66 -7.52
CA LEU A 10 2.49 5.63 -8.98
C LEU A 10 1.61 6.75 -9.49
N THR A 11 2.00 7.36 -10.61
CA THR A 11 1.22 8.42 -11.20
C THR A 11 1.49 8.52 -12.69
N ASP A 12 0.51 9.00 -13.42
CA ASP A 12 0.69 9.31 -14.83
C ASP A 12 1.07 10.77 -15.04
N GLU A 13 1.10 11.54 -13.97
CA GLU A 13 1.35 12.98 -14.06
C GLU A 13 2.82 13.29 -13.91
N ASN A 14 3.19 14.50 -14.28
CA ASN A 14 4.59 14.93 -14.18
C ASN A 14 4.99 15.35 -12.77
N VAL A 15 4.03 15.45 -11.88
CA VAL A 15 4.25 15.89 -10.50
C VAL A 15 3.51 14.93 -9.60
N CYS A 16 4.13 14.54 -8.49
CA CYS A 16 3.46 13.65 -7.54
C CYS A 16 2.26 14.36 -6.95
N PRO A 17 1.06 13.77 -7.05
CA PRO A 17 -0.13 14.44 -6.53
C PRO A 17 -0.18 14.54 -5.01
N SER A 18 0.66 13.76 -4.33
CA SER A 18 0.67 13.77 -2.87
C SER A 18 1.67 14.77 -2.30
N CYS A 19 2.91 14.77 -2.79
CA CYS A 19 3.95 15.59 -2.18
C CYS A 19 4.49 16.68 -3.10
N GLY A 20 4.03 16.72 -4.35
CA GLY A 20 4.48 17.73 -5.29
C GLY A 20 5.86 17.50 -5.86
N ASN A 21 6.45 16.34 -5.62
CA ASN A 21 7.79 16.04 -6.14
C ASN A 21 7.76 16.02 -7.67
N LYS A 22 8.67 16.77 -8.28
CA LYS A 22 8.76 16.82 -9.73
C LYS A 22 9.81 15.89 -10.29
N LYS A 23 10.60 15.25 -9.42
CA LYS A 23 11.64 14.35 -9.87
C LYS A 23 11.14 12.92 -9.84
N LEU A 24 10.28 12.60 -10.77
CA LEU A 24 9.71 11.27 -10.89
C LEU A 24 10.53 10.46 -11.89
N ARG A 25 10.47 9.15 -11.77
CA ARG A 25 11.15 8.25 -12.70
C ARG A 25 10.22 7.13 -13.10
N GLU A 26 10.65 6.38 -14.12
CA GLU A 26 9.87 5.20 -14.51
C GLU A 26 9.89 4.19 -13.38
N VAL A 27 8.74 3.56 -13.14
CA VAL A 27 8.65 2.52 -12.14
C VAL A 27 9.32 1.25 -12.67
N THR A 28 9.92 0.49 -11.75
CA THR A 28 10.48 -0.82 -12.10
C THR A 28 9.71 -1.92 -11.38
N ASP A 29 9.91 -3.15 -11.82
CA ASP A 29 9.18 -4.30 -11.26
C ASP A 29 9.40 -4.47 -9.76
N ASP A 30 10.55 -4.08 -9.26
CA ASP A 30 10.90 -4.30 -7.86
C ASP A 30 10.58 -3.13 -6.95
N ASP A 31 10.06 -2.04 -7.48
CA ASP A 31 9.68 -0.90 -6.65
C ASP A 31 8.49 -1.24 -5.78
N PHE A 32 8.59 -0.93 -4.49
CA PHE A 32 7.47 -1.12 -3.58
C PHE A 32 6.55 0.08 -3.68
N CYS A 33 5.35 -0.17 -4.16
CA CYS A 33 4.36 0.87 -4.44
C CYS A 33 3.23 0.82 -3.43
N PHE A 34 2.71 1.99 -3.10
CA PHE A 34 1.55 2.06 -2.21
C PHE A 34 0.37 1.31 -2.82
N PHE A 35 -0.27 0.48 -2.02
CA PHE A 35 -1.44 -0.27 -2.46
C PHE A 35 -2.71 0.23 -1.78
N ILE A 36 -2.74 0.17 -0.45
CA ILE A 36 -3.96 0.53 0.28
C ILE A 36 -3.63 0.75 1.75
N ASP A 37 -4.50 1.47 2.46
CA ASP A 37 -4.42 1.60 3.91
C ASP A 37 -5.41 0.63 4.53
N LEU A 38 -4.96 -0.17 5.49
CA LEU A 38 -5.80 -1.13 6.21
C LEU A 38 -5.57 -0.99 7.70
N ASP A 39 -6.55 -1.40 8.52
CA ASP A 39 -6.26 -1.48 9.94
C ASP A 39 -5.39 -2.71 10.18
N VAL A 40 -4.83 -2.78 11.38
CA VAL A 40 -3.82 -3.80 11.67
C VAL A 40 -4.40 -5.22 11.57
N PHE A 41 -5.67 -5.37 11.90
CA PHE A 41 -6.30 -6.69 11.84
C PHE A 41 -6.43 -7.17 10.39
N TYR A 42 -6.96 -6.30 9.52
CA TYR A 42 -7.14 -6.67 8.11
C TYR A 42 -5.80 -6.80 7.40
N PHE A 43 -4.82 -6.00 7.82
CA PHE A 43 -3.49 -6.15 7.25
C PHE A 43 -2.94 -7.55 7.54
N GLY A 44 -3.16 -8.06 8.75
CA GLY A 44 -2.70 -9.41 9.09
C GLY A 44 -3.30 -10.46 8.18
N MET A 45 -4.58 -10.31 7.84
CA MET A 45 -5.24 -11.25 6.93
C MET A 45 -4.61 -11.20 5.54
N LEU A 46 -4.40 -10.00 5.02
CA LEU A 46 -3.80 -9.85 3.71
C LEU A 46 -2.37 -10.36 3.70
N GLU A 47 -1.61 -10.02 4.73
CA GLU A 47 -0.22 -10.45 4.83
C GLU A 47 -0.10 -11.97 4.79
N GLY A 48 -0.95 -12.65 5.53
CA GLY A 48 -0.93 -14.11 5.56
C GLY A 48 -1.19 -14.70 4.18
N ALA A 49 -2.19 -14.17 3.49
CA ALA A 49 -2.53 -14.67 2.16
C ALA A 49 -1.40 -14.42 1.15
N LEU A 50 -0.76 -13.26 1.24
CA LEU A 50 0.32 -12.94 0.33
C LEU A 50 1.56 -13.81 0.59
N LYS A 51 1.82 -14.11 1.85
CA LYS A 51 2.95 -14.98 2.17
C LYS A 51 2.78 -16.37 1.61
N GLU A 52 1.55 -16.86 1.58
CA GLU A 52 1.28 -18.17 1.00
C GLU A 52 1.60 -18.20 -0.49
N GLU A 53 1.59 -17.05 -1.15
CA GLU A 53 1.91 -16.98 -2.55
C GLU A 53 3.33 -16.47 -2.79
N SER A 54 4.12 -16.38 -1.73
CA SER A 54 5.51 -15.92 -1.80
C SER A 54 5.60 -14.48 -2.32
N ILE A 55 4.62 -13.66 -1.99
CA ILE A 55 4.61 -12.25 -2.37
C ILE A 55 5.05 -11.42 -1.17
N ASP A 56 6.05 -10.58 -1.36
CA ASP A 56 6.54 -9.70 -0.31
C ASP A 56 5.59 -8.53 -0.11
N VAL A 57 5.34 -8.19 1.16
CA VAL A 57 4.47 -7.08 1.49
C VAL A 57 5.09 -6.30 2.65
N VAL A 58 4.95 -4.99 2.61
CA VAL A 58 5.46 -4.12 3.67
C VAL A 58 4.27 -3.36 4.24
N GLY A 59 4.14 -3.37 5.57
CA GLY A 59 3.11 -2.60 6.24
C GLY A 59 3.77 -1.58 7.16
N VAL A 60 3.52 -0.31 6.91
CA VAL A 60 4.09 0.77 7.69
C VAL A 60 3.02 1.28 8.65
N PRO A 61 3.30 1.31 9.96
CA PRO A 61 2.30 1.77 10.92
C PRO A 61 1.95 3.24 10.69
N TYR A 62 0.68 3.55 10.86
CA TYR A 62 0.26 4.94 10.86
C TYR A 62 -0.98 5.07 11.73
N TYR A 63 -1.29 6.30 12.13
CA TYR A 63 -2.46 6.57 12.97
C TYR A 63 -3.33 7.59 12.28
N PRO A 64 -4.61 7.27 12.08
CA PRO A 64 -5.52 8.26 11.49
C PRO A 64 -5.53 9.54 12.31
N LEU A 65 -5.70 10.63 11.63
CA LEU A 65 -5.68 11.95 12.27
C LEU A 65 -6.78 12.05 13.32
N GLY A 66 -6.42 12.58 14.47
CA GLY A 66 -7.38 12.89 15.51
C GLY A 66 -7.68 11.76 16.48
N VAL A 67 -7.14 10.55 16.25
CA VAL A 67 -7.43 9.43 17.14
C VAL A 67 -6.20 8.85 17.81
N ALA A 68 -5.01 9.25 17.40
CA ALA A 68 -3.79 8.68 17.92
C ALA A 68 -3.65 8.85 19.44
N HIS A 69 -4.19 9.90 19.98
CA HIS A 69 -4.05 10.19 21.41
C HIS A 69 -4.89 9.30 22.29
N TYR A 70 -6.03 8.89 21.81
CA TYR A 70 -7.01 8.22 22.67
C TYR A 70 -7.07 6.73 22.48
N ASN A 71 -6.92 6.30 21.27
CA ASN A 71 -7.14 4.90 20.95
C ASN A 71 -6.02 4.37 20.05
N ALA A 72 -4.78 4.70 20.40
CA ALA A 72 -3.66 4.34 19.56
C ALA A 72 -3.66 2.88 19.17
N GLY A 73 -3.88 2.00 20.15
CA GLY A 73 -3.87 0.57 19.87
C GLY A 73 -4.99 0.11 18.98
N ARG A 74 -6.13 0.80 19.01
CA ARG A 74 -7.28 0.42 18.21
C ARG A 74 -7.32 1.14 16.88
N ALA A 75 -6.75 2.34 16.83
CA ALA A 75 -6.79 3.17 15.64
C ALA A 75 -5.58 2.94 14.75
N GLU A 76 -4.67 2.07 15.18
CA GLU A 76 -3.46 1.83 14.41
C GLU A 76 -3.79 1.19 13.07
N GLY A 77 -3.21 1.74 12.02
CA GLY A 77 -3.38 1.20 10.67
C GLY A 77 -2.05 0.82 10.08
N ARG A 78 -2.13 0.22 8.92
CA ARG A 78 -0.94 -0.15 8.16
C ARG A 78 -1.08 0.40 6.76
N ARG A 79 -0.05 1.12 6.34
CA ARG A 79 0.03 1.57 4.95
C ARG A 79 0.74 0.47 4.18
N VAL A 80 0.06 -0.13 3.23
CA VAL A 80 0.51 -1.36 2.59
C VAL A 80 1.22 -1.06 1.28
N TYR A 81 2.42 -1.63 1.12
CA TYR A 81 3.22 -1.49 -0.09
C TYR A 81 3.57 -2.86 -0.63
N VAL A 82 3.48 -3.03 -1.94
CA VAL A 82 3.86 -4.28 -2.60
C VAL A 82 4.66 -3.94 -3.85
N ARG A 83 5.43 -4.90 -4.35
CA ARG A 83 6.22 -4.66 -5.55
C ARG A 83 5.31 -4.39 -6.74
N TYR A 84 5.78 -3.53 -7.62
CA TYR A 84 5.00 -3.17 -8.80
C TYR A 84 4.59 -4.40 -9.60
N LYS A 85 5.51 -5.37 -9.74
CA LYS A 85 5.22 -6.57 -10.53
C LYS A 85 4.12 -7.41 -9.91
N ASP A 86 3.84 -7.25 -8.61
CA ASP A 86 2.85 -8.06 -7.91
C ASP A 86 1.51 -7.35 -7.75
N LEU A 87 1.41 -6.10 -8.17
CA LEU A 87 0.21 -5.30 -7.89
C LEU A 87 -1.06 -5.96 -8.39
N GLU A 88 -1.05 -6.48 -9.61
CA GLU A 88 -2.24 -7.06 -10.18
C GLU A 88 -2.69 -8.29 -9.39
N ARG A 89 -1.73 -9.15 -9.06
CA ARG A 89 -2.04 -10.35 -8.28
C ARG A 89 -2.50 -10.00 -6.87
N VAL A 90 -1.86 -9.01 -6.26
CA VAL A 90 -2.24 -8.57 -4.92
C VAL A 90 -3.68 -8.05 -4.94
N ASN A 91 -4.03 -7.29 -5.97
CA ASN A 91 -5.37 -6.77 -6.09
C ASN A 91 -6.40 -7.90 -6.21
N GLU A 92 -6.08 -8.96 -6.96
CA GLU A 92 -6.95 -10.11 -7.07
C GLU A 92 -7.15 -10.79 -5.73
N ILE A 93 -6.06 -10.98 -4.99
CA ILE A 93 -6.13 -11.62 -3.69
C ILE A 93 -6.93 -10.77 -2.70
N TYR A 94 -6.70 -9.46 -2.73
CA TYR A 94 -7.43 -8.54 -1.87
C TYR A 94 -8.94 -8.64 -2.12
N ASN A 95 -9.33 -8.62 -3.38
CA ASN A 95 -10.75 -8.69 -3.72
C ASN A 95 -11.36 -10.02 -3.28
N THR A 96 -10.60 -11.09 -3.38
CA THR A 96 -11.07 -12.40 -2.96
C THR A 96 -11.30 -12.46 -1.46
N ILE A 97 -10.34 -11.94 -0.69
CA ILE A 97 -10.42 -12.00 0.77
C ILE A 97 -11.52 -11.12 1.31
N PHE A 98 -11.63 -9.91 0.79
CA PHE A 98 -12.53 -8.92 1.37
C PHE A 98 -13.85 -8.79 0.63
N GLY A 99 -14.04 -9.57 -0.42
CA GLY A 99 -15.32 -9.59 -1.14
C GLY A 99 -15.60 -8.32 -1.91
N VAL A 100 -14.56 -7.59 -2.30
CA VAL A 100 -14.74 -6.37 -3.08
C VAL A 100 -14.92 -6.76 -4.52
N ASP A 101 -16.09 -6.48 -5.06
CA ASP A 101 -16.32 -6.81 -6.42
C ASP A 101 -16.48 -5.60 -7.20
N GLU A 102 -16.01 -5.49 -8.21
CA GLU A 102 -16.24 -4.38 -8.92
C GLU A 102 -16.36 -4.40 -10.14
#